data_550db1cd9a74c1f3c80446e37b1d83fb
#
_entry.id   550db1cd9a74c1f3c80446e37b1d83fb
#
_cell.length_a   1.000
_cell.length_b   1.000
_cell.length_c   1.000
_cell.angle_alpha   90.00
_cell.angle_beta   90.00
_cell.angle_gamma   90.00
#
_symmetry.space_group_name_H-M   'P 1'
#
loop_
_entity.id
_entity.type
_entity.pdbx_description
1 polymer ?
#
loop_
_entity_poly.entity_id
_entity_poly.type
_entity_poly.pdbx_seq_one_letter_code
_entity_poly.pdbx_strand_id
1 'polypeptide(L)'
;MVLPLLTRVDHVGIACRDLDRAVALYQATFGLEVASLEENEEQGVREAMLAVGPAGPDGLTGAGPGSLGVGYIQLLEPLSPDTPVGRFIARRGEGIHHVGYGVANIEEALATVAGTGIRLVDERPRHGSMGASIAFLHPADLGGVLTELVQPA
;
A
#
# COMPACT_ATOMS: atom_id res chain seq x y z
N MET A 1 -13.28 -21.15 16.04
CA MET A 1 -12.97 -20.59 14.71
C MET A 1 -12.12 -19.33 14.89
N VAL A 2 -10.97 -19.31 14.24
CA VAL A 2 -10.12 -18.12 14.27
C VAL A 2 -10.63 -17.13 13.21
N LEU A 3 -10.88 -15.89 13.60
CA LEU A 3 -11.29 -14.84 12.68
C LEU A 3 -10.13 -14.51 11.73
N PRO A 4 -10.41 -14.20 10.45
CA PRO A 4 -9.36 -13.76 9.54
C PRO A 4 -8.63 -12.55 10.08
N LEU A 5 -7.31 -12.58 10.03
CA LEU A 5 -6.47 -11.43 10.42
C LEU A 5 -6.63 -10.27 9.47
N LEU A 6 -6.73 -10.58 8.18
CA LEU A 6 -6.81 -9.58 7.12
C LEU A 6 -8.27 -9.20 6.86
N THR A 7 -8.54 -7.90 6.75
CA THR A 7 -9.88 -7.38 6.52
C THR A 7 -10.19 -7.14 5.06
N ARG A 8 -9.14 -6.85 4.25
CA ARG A 8 -9.27 -6.58 2.81
C ARG A 8 -7.91 -6.56 2.14
N VAL A 9 -7.90 -6.64 0.82
CA VAL A 9 -6.76 -6.18 0.02
C VAL A 9 -6.85 -4.66 -0.02
N ASP A 10 -5.93 -3.98 0.65
CA ASP A 10 -5.97 -2.52 0.78
C ASP A 10 -5.45 -1.83 -0.49
N HIS A 11 -4.27 -2.23 -0.95
CA HIS A 11 -3.69 -1.65 -2.16
C HIS A 11 -2.63 -2.54 -2.79
N VAL A 12 -2.31 -2.22 -4.04
CA VAL A 12 -1.15 -2.71 -4.75
C VAL A 12 -0.20 -1.54 -4.94
N GLY A 13 1.03 -1.67 -4.46
CA GLY A 13 2.07 -0.67 -4.60
C GLY A 13 2.89 -0.92 -5.86
N ILE A 14 2.96 0.08 -6.74
CA ILE A 14 3.63 0.01 -8.03
C ILE A 14 4.72 1.07 -8.10
N ALA A 15 5.97 0.63 -8.31
CA ALA A 15 7.11 1.53 -8.46
C ALA A 15 7.12 2.14 -9.87
N CYS A 16 7.26 3.45 -9.94
CA CYS A 16 7.34 4.19 -11.20
C CYS A 16 8.48 5.22 -11.15
N ARG A 17 9.04 5.55 -12.33
CA ARG A 17 10.11 6.54 -12.44
C ARG A 17 9.58 7.97 -12.43
N ASP A 18 8.36 8.17 -12.91
CA ASP A 18 7.73 9.49 -13.04
C ASP A 18 6.28 9.38 -12.57
N LEU A 19 6.01 9.90 -11.38
CA LEU A 19 4.70 9.81 -10.75
C LEU A 19 3.61 10.52 -11.55
N ASP A 20 3.88 11.73 -12.02
CA ASP A 20 2.88 12.52 -12.74
C ASP A 20 2.46 11.81 -14.04
N ARG A 21 3.41 11.23 -14.73
CA ARG A 21 3.16 10.46 -15.94
C ARG A 21 2.38 9.16 -15.64
N ALA A 22 2.74 8.47 -14.59
CA ALA A 22 2.05 7.25 -14.18
C ALA A 22 0.61 7.53 -13.75
N VAL A 23 0.38 8.59 -12.99
CA VAL A 23 -0.97 9.04 -12.60
C VAL A 23 -1.80 9.35 -13.85
N ALA A 24 -1.26 10.13 -14.78
CA ALA A 24 -1.97 10.47 -16.02
C ALA A 24 -2.35 9.23 -16.84
N LEU A 25 -1.45 8.24 -16.91
CA LEU A 25 -1.71 6.97 -17.61
C LEU A 25 -2.87 6.21 -16.97
N TYR A 26 -2.84 6.04 -15.66
CA TYR A 26 -3.91 5.30 -14.95
C TYR A 26 -5.24 6.03 -15.01
N GLN A 27 -5.25 7.35 -14.91
CA GLN A 27 -6.47 8.15 -15.08
C GLN A 27 -7.04 8.02 -16.48
N ALA A 28 -6.22 8.13 -17.51
CA ALA A 28 -6.68 8.02 -18.90
C ALA A 28 -7.15 6.61 -19.25
N THR A 29 -6.50 5.58 -18.69
CA THR A 29 -6.80 4.19 -19.01
C THR A 29 -8.02 3.67 -18.25
N PHE A 30 -8.13 3.98 -16.96
CA PHE A 30 -9.13 3.38 -16.07
C PHE A 30 -10.11 4.37 -15.46
N GLY A 31 -9.93 5.67 -15.67
CA GLY A 31 -10.80 6.70 -15.10
C GLY A 31 -10.69 6.83 -13.60
N LEU A 32 -9.55 6.45 -13.01
CA LEU A 32 -9.36 6.46 -11.57
C LEU A 32 -9.16 7.88 -11.04
N GLU A 33 -9.70 8.14 -9.84
CA GLU A 33 -9.52 9.40 -9.13
C GLU A 33 -8.33 9.32 -8.18
N VAL A 34 -7.59 10.42 -8.08
CA VAL A 34 -6.52 10.55 -7.08
C VAL A 34 -7.15 10.87 -5.73
N ALA A 35 -7.03 9.94 -4.79
CA ALA A 35 -7.49 10.13 -3.42
C ALA A 35 -6.47 10.89 -2.56
N SER A 36 -5.18 10.73 -2.86
CA SER A 36 -4.11 11.34 -2.07
C SER A 36 -2.83 11.46 -2.89
N LEU A 37 -2.12 12.57 -2.68
CA LEU A 37 -0.75 12.81 -3.15
C LEU A 37 0.08 13.21 -1.93
N GLU A 38 1.15 12.50 -1.66
CA GLU A 38 1.98 12.73 -0.48
C GLU A 38 3.46 12.50 -0.78
N GLU A 39 4.32 13.18 -0.01
CA GLU A 39 5.72 12.78 0.13
C GLU A 39 5.90 12.11 1.49
N ASN A 40 6.53 10.96 1.49
CA ASN A 40 6.91 10.25 2.71
C ASN A 40 8.42 10.15 2.74
N GLU A 41 9.07 11.08 3.46
CA GLU A 41 10.52 11.13 3.55
C GLU A 41 11.09 9.93 4.28
N GLU A 42 10.37 9.40 5.27
CA GLU A 42 10.79 8.20 6.02
C GLU A 42 10.94 6.99 5.10
N GLN A 43 10.00 6.81 4.17
CA GLN A 43 10.05 5.75 3.18
C GLN A 43 10.79 6.14 1.90
N GLY A 44 11.11 7.41 1.74
CA GLY A 44 11.85 7.91 0.58
C GLY A 44 11.05 7.93 -0.71
N VAL A 45 9.75 8.21 -0.66
CA VAL A 45 8.86 8.19 -1.82
C VAL A 45 7.98 9.43 -1.91
N ARG A 46 7.64 9.76 -3.13
CA ARG A 46 6.48 10.58 -3.48
C ARG A 46 5.43 9.63 -4.03
N GLU A 47 4.20 9.74 -3.56
CA GLU A 47 3.20 8.72 -3.83
C GLU A 47 1.82 9.27 -4.13
N ALA A 48 1.07 8.51 -4.93
CA ALA A 48 -0.33 8.77 -5.22
C ALA A 48 -1.15 7.53 -4.87
N MET A 49 -2.28 7.74 -4.20
CA MET A 49 -3.28 6.71 -3.97
C MET A 49 -4.44 6.95 -4.94
N LEU A 50 -4.68 5.99 -5.83
CA LEU A 50 -5.79 6.03 -6.78
C LEU A 50 -6.89 5.11 -6.29
N ALA A 51 -8.08 5.65 -6.08
CA ALA A 51 -9.19 4.88 -5.53
C ALA A 51 -9.78 3.92 -6.57
N VAL A 52 -9.99 2.67 -6.17
CA VAL A 52 -10.60 1.60 -6.97
C VAL A 52 -11.87 1.13 -6.26
N GLY A 53 -12.99 1.19 -6.94
CA GLY A 53 -14.25 0.72 -6.40
C GLY A 53 -15.42 1.54 -6.93
N PRO A 54 -16.65 1.14 -6.62
CA PRO A 54 -17.84 1.86 -7.07
C PRO A 54 -17.89 3.25 -6.43
N ALA A 55 -18.33 4.24 -7.21
CA ALA A 55 -18.63 5.56 -6.69
C ALA A 55 -19.77 5.49 -5.67
N GLY A 56 -19.61 6.18 -4.56
CA GLY A 56 -20.66 6.35 -3.58
C GLY A 56 -21.79 7.26 -4.07
N PRO A 57 -22.87 7.42 -3.28
CA PRO A 57 -24.02 8.26 -3.66
C PRO A 57 -23.69 9.72 -3.93
N ASP A 58 -22.58 10.20 -3.41
CA ASP A 58 -22.04 11.54 -3.61
C ASP A 58 -21.16 11.66 -4.87
N GLY A 59 -21.04 10.58 -5.66
CA GLY A 59 -20.16 10.54 -6.82
C GLY A 59 -18.69 10.33 -6.49
N LEU A 60 -18.36 10.19 -5.21
CA LEU A 60 -17.00 9.89 -4.76
C LEU A 60 -16.86 8.40 -4.52
N THR A 61 -15.66 7.88 -4.78
CA THR A 61 -15.34 6.49 -4.46
C THR A 61 -15.27 6.37 -2.94
N GLY A 62 -16.37 5.91 -2.34
CA GLY A 62 -16.53 5.93 -0.89
C GLY A 62 -16.28 4.59 -0.24
N ALA A 63 -15.55 4.60 0.88
CA ALA A 63 -15.47 3.49 1.81
C ALA A 63 -16.36 3.81 3.01
N GLY A 64 -17.69 3.74 2.82
CA GLY A 64 -18.61 3.88 3.93
C GLY A 64 -19.00 2.53 4.51
N PRO A 65 -19.67 2.52 5.69
CA PRO A 65 -20.24 1.28 6.23
C PRO A 65 -21.17 0.63 5.21
N GLY A 66 -20.94 -0.65 4.90
CA GLY A 66 -21.71 -1.39 3.92
C GLY A 66 -21.27 -1.22 2.47
N SER A 67 -20.24 -0.42 2.20
CA SER A 67 -19.63 -0.39 0.87
C SER A 67 -18.88 -1.71 0.62
N LEU A 68 -18.76 -2.09 -0.67
CA LEU A 68 -17.99 -3.28 -1.05
C LEU A 68 -16.49 -3.14 -0.84
N GLY A 69 -16.09 -2.08 -0.16
CA GLY A 69 -14.69 -1.76 0.11
C GLY A 69 -14.04 -1.03 -1.05
N VAL A 70 -13.29 0.01 -0.72
CA VAL A 70 -12.42 0.70 -1.66
C VAL A 70 -11.02 0.13 -1.49
N GLY A 71 -10.45 -0.38 -2.58
CA GLY A 71 -9.03 -0.67 -2.66
C GLY A 71 -8.33 0.51 -3.32
N TYR A 72 -7.01 0.43 -3.37
CA TYR A 72 -6.20 1.48 -4.00
C TYR A 72 -5.13 0.87 -4.90
N ILE A 73 -4.79 1.61 -5.93
CA ILE A 73 -3.52 1.47 -6.62
C ILE A 73 -2.62 2.57 -6.06
N GLN A 74 -1.50 2.19 -5.50
CA GLN A 74 -0.51 3.12 -4.99
C GLN A 74 0.64 3.23 -5.99
N LEU A 75 0.89 4.42 -6.51
CA LEU A 75 2.01 4.70 -7.39
C LEU A 75 3.12 5.34 -6.57
N LEU A 76 4.33 4.80 -6.67
CA LEU A 76 5.47 5.17 -5.84
C LEU A 76 6.63 5.63 -6.72
N GLU A 77 7.02 6.91 -6.58
CA GLU A 77 8.22 7.45 -7.20
C GLU A 77 9.30 7.61 -6.13
N PRO A 78 10.51 7.07 -6.32
CA PRO A 78 11.58 7.26 -5.33
C PRO A 78 12.05 8.70 -5.29
N LEU A 79 12.29 9.23 -4.09
CA LEU A 79 12.85 10.57 -3.90
C LEU A 79 14.32 10.64 -4.32
N SER A 80 15.01 9.49 -4.29
CA SER A 80 16.39 9.36 -4.79
C SER A 80 16.68 7.92 -5.18
N PRO A 81 17.78 7.68 -5.94
CA PRO A 81 18.18 6.31 -6.29
C PRO A 81 18.56 5.44 -5.10
N ASP A 82 18.92 6.02 -3.98
CA ASP A 82 19.39 5.31 -2.78
C ASP A 82 18.26 4.84 -1.87
N THR A 83 17.03 5.19 -2.15
CA THR A 83 15.87 4.75 -1.39
C THR A 83 15.51 3.29 -1.71
N PRO A 84 14.72 2.60 -0.85
CA PRO A 84 14.30 1.22 -1.15
C PRO A 84 13.61 1.09 -2.50
N VAL A 85 12.69 2.00 -2.86
CA VAL A 85 12.03 1.97 -4.17
C VAL A 85 12.99 2.30 -5.31
N GLY A 86 13.92 3.24 -5.08
CA GLY A 86 14.98 3.56 -6.06
C GLY A 86 15.86 2.36 -6.37
N ARG A 87 16.27 1.63 -5.35
CA ARG A 87 17.06 0.39 -5.51
C ARG A 87 16.24 -0.70 -6.19
N PHE A 88 14.96 -0.80 -5.88
CA PHE A 88 14.06 -1.74 -6.55
C PHE A 88 14.00 -1.49 -8.05
N ILE A 89 13.78 -0.23 -8.46
CA ILE A 89 13.72 0.13 -9.88
C ILE A 89 15.06 -0.14 -10.59
N ALA A 90 16.18 0.15 -9.93
CA ALA A 90 17.49 -0.13 -10.49
C ALA A 90 17.73 -1.61 -10.78
N ARG A 91 17.17 -2.50 -9.95
CA ARG A 91 17.33 -3.95 -10.12
C ARG A 91 16.29 -4.59 -11.03
N ARG A 92 15.04 -4.13 -10.96
CA ARG A 92 13.89 -4.80 -11.59
C ARG A 92 13.13 -3.95 -12.60
N GLY A 93 13.42 -2.63 -12.67
CA GLY A 93 12.61 -1.70 -13.46
C GLY A 93 11.31 -1.33 -12.75
N GLU A 94 10.42 -0.67 -13.47
CA GLU A 94 9.09 -0.34 -12.96
C GLU A 94 8.24 -1.60 -12.81
N GLY A 95 7.34 -1.60 -11.86
CA GLY A 95 6.40 -2.71 -11.66
C GLY A 95 5.91 -2.82 -10.23
N ILE A 96 5.22 -3.92 -9.94
CA ILE A 96 4.66 -4.17 -8.60
C ILE A 96 5.80 -4.26 -7.58
N HIS A 97 5.70 -3.43 -6.55
CA HIS A 97 6.66 -3.38 -5.46
C HIS A 97 6.17 -4.16 -4.23
N HIS A 98 4.92 -4.01 -3.86
CA HIS A 98 4.33 -4.69 -2.71
C HIS A 98 2.81 -4.79 -2.82
N VAL A 99 2.23 -5.63 -1.95
CA VAL A 99 0.78 -5.72 -1.74
C VAL A 99 0.50 -5.36 -0.29
N GLY A 100 -0.49 -4.49 -0.06
CA GLY A 100 -0.93 -4.09 1.25
C GLY A 100 -2.25 -4.75 1.62
N TYR A 101 -2.33 -5.27 2.84
CA TYR A 101 -3.54 -5.85 3.40
C TYR A 101 -4.01 -5.08 4.61
N GLY A 102 -5.31 -4.80 4.69
CA GLY A 102 -5.91 -4.15 5.84
C GLY A 102 -5.97 -5.06 7.06
N VAL A 103 -5.74 -4.48 8.22
CA VAL A 103 -5.91 -5.13 9.52
C VAL A 103 -6.67 -4.21 10.46
N ALA A 104 -7.39 -4.78 11.41
CA ALA A 104 -8.14 -3.98 12.40
C ALA A 104 -7.23 -3.36 13.45
N ASN A 105 -6.21 -4.09 13.88
CA ASN A 105 -5.23 -3.62 14.87
C ASN A 105 -3.84 -4.13 14.46
N ILE A 106 -2.99 -3.19 14.06
CA ILE A 106 -1.69 -3.55 13.49
C ILE A 106 -0.72 -4.13 14.52
N GLU A 107 -0.76 -3.68 15.76
CA GLU A 107 0.12 -4.22 16.79
C GLU A 107 -0.22 -5.66 17.12
N GLU A 108 -1.51 -5.97 17.25
CA GLU A 108 -1.98 -7.35 17.42
C GLU A 108 -1.65 -8.21 16.21
N ALA A 109 -1.82 -7.65 15.00
CA ALA A 109 -1.52 -8.35 13.76
C ALA A 109 -0.03 -8.71 13.67
N LEU A 110 0.86 -7.77 14.00
CA LEU A 110 2.30 -8.02 14.01
C LEU A 110 2.69 -9.11 15.03
N ALA A 111 2.12 -9.08 16.21
CA ALA A 111 2.36 -10.10 17.22
C ALA A 111 1.89 -11.48 16.75
N THR A 112 0.72 -11.55 16.14
CA THR A 112 0.16 -12.79 15.59
C THR A 112 1.05 -13.35 14.48
N VAL A 113 1.46 -12.51 13.54
CA VAL A 113 2.33 -12.90 12.41
C VAL A 113 3.69 -13.38 12.91
N ALA A 114 4.30 -12.63 13.82
CA ALA A 114 5.59 -13.02 14.42
C ALA A 114 5.51 -14.37 15.12
N GLY A 115 4.37 -14.65 15.77
CA GLY A 115 4.11 -15.94 16.42
C GLY A 115 4.05 -17.14 15.46
N THR A 116 3.80 -16.90 14.18
CA THR A 116 3.81 -17.98 13.15
C THR A 116 5.21 -18.22 12.56
N GLY A 117 6.22 -17.45 12.96
CA GLY A 117 7.58 -17.59 12.45
C GLY A 117 7.91 -16.71 11.24
N ILE A 118 6.98 -15.89 10.78
CA ILE A 118 7.22 -14.91 9.71
C ILE A 118 8.08 -13.78 10.25
N ARG A 119 9.16 -13.46 9.55
CA ARG A 119 10.05 -12.34 9.93
C ARG A 119 9.41 -11.01 9.60
N LEU A 120 9.48 -10.08 10.56
CA LEU A 120 9.02 -8.71 10.38
C LEU A 120 10.17 -7.88 9.81
N VAL A 121 9.89 -7.07 8.78
CA VAL A 121 10.79 -6.01 8.35
C VAL A 121 10.69 -4.86 9.35
N ASP A 122 9.47 -4.49 9.70
CA ASP A 122 9.18 -3.49 10.73
C ASP A 122 8.60 -4.17 11.96
N GLU A 123 9.31 -4.07 13.07
CA GLU A 123 8.85 -4.61 14.35
C GLU A 123 7.77 -3.72 14.99
N ARG A 124 7.72 -2.46 14.60
CA ARG A 124 6.77 -1.45 15.07
C ARG A 124 6.11 -0.75 13.89
N PRO A 125 4.85 -0.35 14.04
CA PRO A 125 4.17 0.41 13.00
C PRO A 125 4.88 1.71 12.67
N ARG A 126 4.83 2.08 11.38
CA ARG A 126 5.32 3.33 10.84
C ARG A 126 4.18 4.12 10.21
N HIS A 127 4.43 5.39 9.93
CA HIS A 127 3.49 6.24 9.23
C HIS A 127 3.39 5.86 7.75
N GLY A 128 2.18 5.67 7.27
CA GLY A 128 1.88 5.37 5.88
C GLY A 128 0.99 6.42 5.23
N SER A 129 0.52 6.10 4.03
CA SER A 129 -0.37 6.98 3.26
C SER A 129 -1.69 7.23 3.96
N MET A 130 -2.26 8.42 3.79
CA MET A 130 -3.60 8.76 4.27
C MET A 130 -3.77 8.59 5.78
N GLY A 131 -2.71 8.85 6.53
CA GLY A 131 -2.73 8.74 8.00
C GLY A 131 -2.75 7.32 8.54
N ALA A 132 -2.54 6.31 7.72
CA ALA A 132 -2.52 4.91 8.15
C ALA A 132 -1.28 4.59 8.97
N SER A 133 -1.38 3.53 9.77
CA SER A 133 -0.23 2.88 10.39
C SER A 133 0.11 1.63 9.57
N ILE A 134 1.38 1.47 9.23
CA ILE A 134 1.83 0.39 8.36
C ILE A 134 3.02 -0.36 8.95
N ALA A 135 3.22 -1.60 8.49
CA ALA A 135 4.42 -2.38 8.77
C ALA A 135 4.65 -3.41 7.68
N PHE A 136 5.91 -3.59 7.28
CA PHE A 136 6.28 -4.56 6.26
C PHE A 136 6.71 -5.90 6.86
N LEU A 137 6.34 -6.97 6.16
CA LEU A 137 6.72 -8.34 6.45
C LEU A 137 7.74 -8.83 5.41
N HIS A 138 8.66 -9.69 5.84
CA HIS A 138 9.76 -10.13 4.99
C HIS A 138 9.27 -10.99 3.80
N PRO A 139 9.61 -10.62 2.56
CA PRO A 139 9.10 -11.31 1.38
C PRO A 139 9.55 -12.77 1.28
N ALA A 140 10.74 -13.11 1.79
CA ALA A 140 11.24 -14.48 1.72
C ALA A 140 10.34 -15.49 2.45
N ASP A 141 9.58 -15.04 3.45
CA ASP A 141 8.69 -15.90 4.23
C ASP A 141 7.27 -15.93 3.68
N LEU A 142 6.98 -15.12 2.66
CA LEU A 142 5.65 -14.97 2.05
C LEU A 142 5.70 -15.18 0.53
N GLY A 143 6.44 -16.20 0.08
CA GLY A 143 6.48 -16.58 -1.32
C GLY A 143 7.16 -15.57 -2.24
N GLY A 144 8.01 -14.69 -1.72
CA GLY A 144 8.71 -13.69 -2.50
C GLY A 144 7.97 -12.37 -2.65
N VAL A 145 6.82 -12.20 -1.98
CA VAL A 145 6.00 -10.99 -2.06
C VAL A 145 6.28 -10.09 -0.85
N LEU A 146 6.80 -8.89 -1.10
CA LEU A 146 6.87 -7.87 -0.06
C LEU A 146 5.45 -7.49 0.33
N THR A 147 5.11 -7.71 1.59
CA THR A 147 3.75 -7.60 2.10
C THR A 147 3.68 -6.51 3.17
N GLU A 148 2.70 -5.64 3.05
CA GLU A 148 2.45 -4.57 4.00
C GLU A 148 1.16 -4.82 4.76
N LEU A 149 1.18 -4.66 6.07
CA LEU A 149 -0.03 -4.59 6.87
C LEU A 149 -0.42 -3.12 7.05
N VAL A 150 -1.71 -2.84 6.92
CA VAL A 150 -2.24 -1.47 6.93
C VAL A 150 -3.39 -1.38 7.91
N GLN A 151 -3.25 -0.53 8.92
CA GLN A 151 -4.38 -0.11 9.74
C GLN A 151 -4.78 1.28 9.29
N PRO A 152 -5.96 1.45 8.65
CA PRO A 152 -6.43 2.77 8.23
C PRO A 152 -6.55 3.73 9.40
N ALA A 153 -6.42 5.02 9.11
CA ALA A 153 -6.60 6.09 10.09
C ALA A 153 -8.02 6.11 10.66
#